data_18866972fa5465cd66afc80a19ef59dd
#
_entry.id   18866972fa5465cd66afc80a19ef59dd
#
_cell.length_a   1.000
_cell.length_b   1.000
_cell.length_c   1.000
_cell.angle_alpha   90.00
_cell.angle_beta   90.00
_cell.angle_gamma   90.00
#
_symmetry.space_group_name_H-M   'P 1'
#
loop_
_entity.id
_entity.type
_entity.pdbx_description
1 polymer ?
#
loop_
_entity_poly.entity_id
_entity_poly.type
_entity_poly.pdbx_seq_one_letter_code
_entity_poly.pdbx_strand_id
1 'polypeptide(L)'
;REVNQMHHQLVVHLIYFSQISDMTRDGLANKALAMARTLADSPEIRQGLQKKPQESGIQAIAEAVRKRNDLLFIVVTDMQSLRYSHPEAQRIGQPFKGDDILKALNGKENVAINRGFLAQALRVFTPIYDENHKQIGVVAIGLELSRVTQQINDSRWSIIWSVLFGMLVGLIGTCILVKVLKKILFGLEPYEISTLFEQRQAMLQSIKEGVVAVDDRGEVTLINDAAQELLNYRKSQDDEKLSTLSHSWSQV
;
A
#
# COMPACT_ATOMS: atom_id res chain seq x y z
N ARG A 1 -7.65 19.74 -1.17
CA ARG A 1 -7.87 18.83 -0.02
C ARG A 1 -7.65 17.36 -0.42
N GLU A 2 -8.15 16.90 -1.57
CA GLU A 2 -8.01 15.51 -2.03
C GLU A 2 -6.57 15.10 -2.34
N VAL A 3 -5.76 15.97 -2.94
CA VAL A 3 -4.34 15.71 -3.25
C VAL A 3 -3.52 15.48 -1.96
N ASN A 4 -3.81 16.25 -0.90
CA ASN A 4 -3.14 16.09 0.40
C ASN A 4 -3.54 14.76 1.09
N GLN A 5 -4.79 14.32 0.92
CA GLN A 5 -5.27 13.06 1.47
C GLN A 5 -4.64 11.85 0.75
N MET A 6 -4.47 11.94 -0.56
CA MET A 6 -3.81 10.92 -1.38
C MET A 6 -2.31 10.82 -1.05
N HIS A 7 -1.62 11.95 -0.86
CA HIS A 7 -0.22 11.97 -0.39
C HIS A 7 -0.05 11.34 1.00
N HIS A 8 -0.97 11.66 1.92
CA HIS A 8 -0.94 11.08 3.28
C HIS A 8 -1.14 9.55 3.26
N GLN A 9 -2.08 9.05 2.44
CA GLN A 9 -2.30 7.61 2.28
C GLN A 9 -1.08 6.91 1.66
N LEU A 10 -0.43 7.53 0.68
CA LEU A 10 0.75 6.97 0.01
C LEU A 10 1.94 6.89 0.97
N VAL A 11 2.14 7.89 1.80
CA VAL A 11 3.18 7.91 2.85
C VAL A 11 2.90 6.86 3.92
N VAL A 12 1.66 6.72 4.38
CA VAL A 12 1.25 5.69 5.35
C VAL A 12 1.48 4.29 4.78
N HIS A 13 1.15 4.05 3.51
CA HIS A 13 1.41 2.77 2.85
C HIS A 13 2.89 2.45 2.69
N LEU A 14 3.73 3.45 2.40
CA LEU A 14 5.19 3.29 2.32
C LEU A 14 5.80 2.96 3.69
N ILE A 15 5.35 3.62 4.76
CA ILE A 15 5.79 3.35 6.14
C ILE A 15 5.35 1.95 6.56
N TYR A 16 4.10 1.57 6.30
CA TYR A 16 3.57 0.24 6.63
C TYR A 16 4.34 -0.86 5.88
N PHE A 17 4.70 -0.62 4.64
CA PHE A 17 5.48 -1.55 3.82
C PHE A 17 6.92 -1.70 4.33
N SER A 18 7.56 -0.62 4.75
CA SER A 18 8.89 -0.65 5.38
C SER A 18 8.85 -1.47 6.68
N GLN A 19 7.85 -1.26 7.53
CA GLN A 19 7.69 -2.01 8.78
C GLN A 19 7.48 -3.51 8.57
N ILE A 20 6.68 -3.93 7.58
CA ILE A 20 6.48 -5.36 7.27
C ILE A 20 7.78 -5.99 6.79
N SER A 21 8.56 -5.30 5.97
CA SER A 21 9.86 -5.79 5.49
C SER A 21 10.83 -5.96 6.65
N ASP A 22 10.89 -5.02 7.57
CA ASP A 22 11.77 -5.09 8.74
C ASP A 22 11.34 -6.18 9.72
N MET A 23 10.03 -6.32 10.01
CA MET A 23 9.51 -7.42 10.83
C MET A 23 9.82 -8.81 10.22
N THR A 24 9.74 -8.94 8.90
CA THR A 24 10.06 -10.20 8.23
C THR A 24 11.54 -10.53 8.33
N ARG A 25 12.43 -9.53 8.17
CA ARG A 25 13.88 -9.68 8.32
C ARG A 25 14.26 -10.06 9.74
N ASP A 26 13.68 -9.36 10.73
CA ASP A 26 13.92 -9.65 12.15
C ASP A 26 13.43 -11.04 12.53
N GLY A 27 12.28 -11.46 12.02
CA GLY A 27 11.76 -12.81 12.21
C GLY A 27 12.69 -13.88 11.64
N LEU A 28 13.25 -13.66 10.43
CA LEU A 28 14.22 -14.55 9.81
C LEU A 28 15.57 -14.57 10.57
N ALA A 29 16.04 -13.41 11.02
CA ALA A 29 17.25 -13.30 11.82
C ALA A 29 17.12 -14.06 13.13
N ASN A 30 16.01 -13.90 13.83
CA ASN A 30 15.72 -14.59 15.09
C ASN A 30 15.63 -16.11 14.89
N LYS A 31 14.99 -16.58 13.82
CA LYS A 31 14.94 -18.00 13.47
C LYS A 31 16.32 -18.55 13.19
N ALA A 32 17.14 -17.83 12.44
CA ALA A 32 18.51 -18.25 12.13
C ALA A 32 19.41 -18.25 13.38
N LEU A 33 19.27 -17.24 14.27
CA LEU A 33 19.98 -17.20 15.54
C LEU A 33 19.58 -18.37 16.43
N ALA A 34 18.28 -18.71 16.50
CA ALA A 34 17.84 -19.87 17.27
C ALA A 34 18.47 -21.19 16.76
N MET A 35 18.55 -21.38 15.43
CA MET A 35 19.25 -22.53 14.84
C MET A 35 20.76 -22.48 15.15
N ALA A 36 21.39 -21.31 15.05
CA ALA A 36 22.82 -21.14 15.32
C ALA A 36 23.14 -21.48 16.78
N ARG A 37 22.31 -21.03 17.73
CA ARG A 37 22.43 -21.39 19.16
C ARG A 37 22.29 -22.89 19.39
N THR A 38 21.28 -23.51 18.77
CA THR A 38 21.08 -24.98 18.88
C THR A 38 22.30 -25.75 18.37
N LEU A 39 22.91 -25.31 17.26
CA LEU A 39 24.14 -25.91 16.76
C LEU A 39 25.35 -25.62 17.65
N ALA A 40 25.46 -24.39 18.18
CA ALA A 40 26.54 -24.01 19.09
C ALA A 40 26.50 -24.80 20.41
N ASP A 41 25.31 -25.18 20.86
CA ASP A 41 25.11 -25.96 22.08
C ASP A 41 25.21 -27.48 21.85
N SER A 42 25.28 -27.93 20.58
CA SER A 42 25.39 -29.36 20.26
C SER A 42 26.70 -29.96 20.78
N PRO A 43 26.65 -31.06 21.53
CA PRO A 43 27.84 -31.77 22.00
C PRO A 43 28.73 -32.22 20.85
N GLU A 44 28.14 -32.63 19.74
CA GLU A 44 28.88 -33.11 18.56
C GLU A 44 29.72 -31.99 17.92
N ILE A 45 29.21 -30.78 17.87
CA ILE A 45 29.95 -29.60 17.38
C ILE A 45 31.12 -29.29 18.33
N ARG A 46 30.84 -29.25 19.65
CA ARG A 46 31.87 -28.98 20.67
C ARG A 46 33.00 -30.01 20.63
N GLN A 47 32.67 -31.29 20.55
CA GLN A 47 33.65 -32.37 20.44
C GLN A 47 34.39 -32.36 19.09
N GLY A 48 33.68 -32.00 18.02
CA GLY A 48 34.26 -31.91 16.68
C GLY A 48 35.33 -30.81 16.60
N LEU A 49 35.15 -29.68 17.29
CA LEU A 49 36.12 -28.58 17.33
C LEU A 49 37.44 -28.93 18.03
N GLN A 50 37.48 -30.04 18.80
CA GLN A 50 38.71 -30.56 19.41
C GLN A 50 39.54 -31.39 18.47
N LYS A 51 39.02 -31.73 17.28
CA LYS A 51 39.67 -32.53 16.24
C LYS A 51 40.17 -31.64 15.11
N LYS A 52 40.89 -32.19 14.17
CA LYS A 52 41.23 -31.47 12.94
C LYS A 52 39.99 -31.25 12.08
N PRO A 53 39.92 -30.16 11.33
CA PRO A 53 38.74 -29.80 10.54
C PRO A 53 38.18 -30.96 9.67
N GLN A 54 39.04 -31.68 8.99
CA GLN A 54 38.66 -32.77 8.09
C GLN A 54 38.15 -34.04 8.82
N GLU A 55 38.54 -34.20 10.09
CA GLU A 55 38.24 -35.42 10.89
C GLU A 55 37.12 -35.13 11.93
N SER A 56 36.62 -33.91 11.96
CA SER A 56 35.72 -33.42 13.02
C SER A 56 34.32 -34.00 12.97
N GLY A 57 33.83 -34.41 11.80
CA GLY A 57 32.43 -34.79 11.57
C GLY A 57 31.48 -33.63 11.47
N ILE A 58 31.92 -32.38 11.75
CA ILE A 58 31.09 -31.17 11.76
C ILE A 58 30.46 -30.88 10.39
N GLN A 59 31.24 -31.16 9.31
CA GLN A 59 30.76 -30.94 7.93
C GLN A 59 29.47 -31.73 7.63
N ALA A 60 29.40 -32.99 8.06
CA ALA A 60 28.24 -33.83 7.78
C ALA A 60 26.98 -33.29 8.50
N ILE A 61 27.14 -32.86 9.75
CA ILE A 61 26.07 -32.30 10.57
C ILE A 61 25.60 -30.97 9.96
N ALA A 62 26.54 -30.07 9.69
CA ALA A 62 26.24 -28.75 9.13
C ALA A 62 25.54 -28.87 7.76
N GLU A 63 25.99 -29.76 6.91
CA GLU A 63 25.40 -29.94 5.57
C GLU A 63 24.00 -30.58 5.64
N ALA A 64 23.77 -31.52 6.56
CA ALA A 64 22.45 -32.13 6.78
C ALA A 64 21.42 -31.04 7.25
N VAL A 65 21.83 -30.21 8.21
CA VAL A 65 20.98 -29.12 8.71
C VAL A 65 20.77 -28.06 7.65
N ARG A 66 21.82 -27.70 6.89
CA ARG A 66 21.73 -26.72 5.80
C ARG A 66 20.72 -27.14 4.75
N LYS A 67 20.80 -28.34 4.25
CA LYS A 67 19.89 -28.88 3.23
C LYS A 67 18.45 -28.99 3.73
N ARG A 68 18.24 -29.45 4.98
CA ARG A 68 16.91 -29.60 5.57
C ARG A 68 16.19 -28.26 5.72
N ASN A 69 16.91 -27.18 5.98
CA ASN A 69 16.35 -25.86 6.23
C ASN A 69 16.52 -24.90 5.07
N ASP A 70 16.98 -25.36 3.90
CA ASP A 70 17.21 -24.55 2.69
C ASP A 70 18.08 -23.30 2.96
N LEU A 71 19.16 -23.49 3.74
CA LEU A 71 20.07 -22.41 4.11
C LEU A 71 21.17 -22.25 3.03
N LEU A 72 21.66 -21.03 2.87
CA LEU A 72 22.73 -20.73 1.93
C LEU A 72 24.04 -21.41 2.37
N PHE A 73 24.39 -21.26 3.64
CA PHE A 73 25.54 -21.92 4.24
C PHE A 73 25.38 -22.10 5.76
N ILE A 74 26.04 -23.08 6.30
CA ILE A 74 26.40 -23.21 7.71
C ILE A 74 27.93 -23.41 7.78
N VAL A 75 28.58 -22.45 8.45
CA VAL A 75 30.04 -22.49 8.65
C VAL A 75 30.32 -22.49 10.14
N VAL A 76 31.02 -23.51 10.59
CA VAL A 76 31.57 -23.57 11.95
C VAL A 76 33.03 -23.26 11.87
N THR A 77 33.52 -22.40 12.75
CA THR A 77 34.96 -22.05 12.85
C THR A 77 35.47 -22.20 14.26
N ASP A 78 36.76 -22.40 14.39
CA ASP A 78 37.46 -22.25 15.67
C ASP A 78 37.79 -20.79 15.99
N MET A 79 38.53 -20.54 17.06
CA MET A 79 38.93 -19.20 17.49
C MET A 79 39.98 -18.56 16.57
N GLN A 80 40.64 -19.33 15.71
CA GLN A 80 41.55 -18.89 14.66
C GLN A 80 40.83 -18.64 13.34
N SER A 81 39.48 -18.72 13.34
CA SER A 81 38.63 -18.59 12.15
C SER A 81 38.82 -19.68 11.10
N LEU A 82 39.44 -20.84 11.42
CA LEU A 82 39.54 -21.96 10.51
C LEU A 82 38.16 -22.61 10.34
N ARG A 83 37.76 -22.87 9.09
CA ARG A 83 36.48 -23.49 8.78
C ARG A 83 36.48 -24.99 9.03
N TYR A 84 35.51 -25.45 9.77
CA TYR A 84 35.20 -26.87 10.03
C TYR A 84 34.04 -27.36 9.15
N SER A 85 33.23 -26.44 8.64
CA SER A 85 32.20 -26.73 7.65
C SER A 85 32.09 -25.62 6.60
N HIS A 86 31.70 -25.99 5.40
CA HIS A 86 31.38 -25.06 4.30
C HIS A 86 30.62 -25.83 3.20
N PRO A 87 29.68 -25.21 2.46
CA PRO A 87 29.02 -25.83 1.31
C PRO A 87 29.98 -26.36 0.26
N GLU A 88 31.08 -25.65 0.03
CA GLU A 88 32.21 -26.09 -0.79
C GLU A 88 33.26 -26.77 0.12
N ALA A 89 33.29 -28.11 0.13
CA ALA A 89 34.17 -28.89 1.00
C ALA A 89 35.66 -28.53 0.90
N GLN A 90 36.10 -28.03 -0.27
CA GLN A 90 37.48 -27.58 -0.52
C GLN A 90 37.90 -26.39 0.36
N ARG A 91 36.96 -25.67 0.96
CA ARG A 91 37.24 -24.53 1.83
C ARG A 91 37.38 -24.91 3.31
N ILE A 92 37.20 -26.17 3.66
CA ILE A 92 37.42 -26.68 5.02
C ILE A 92 38.91 -26.59 5.35
N GLY A 93 39.24 -26.12 6.53
CA GLY A 93 40.61 -25.86 6.95
C GLY A 93 41.21 -24.54 6.45
N GLN A 94 40.45 -23.77 5.67
CA GLN A 94 40.86 -22.41 5.26
C GLN A 94 40.25 -21.36 6.19
N PRO A 95 40.93 -20.20 6.40
CA PRO A 95 40.40 -19.15 7.25
C PRO A 95 39.13 -18.53 6.66
N PHE A 96 38.19 -18.19 7.54
CA PHE A 96 37.01 -17.45 7.18
C PHE A 96 37.40 -16.03 6.73
N LYS A 97 36.82 -15.56 5.62
CA LYS A 97 37.07 -14.22 5.09
C LYS A 97 35.84 -13.36 5.32
N GLY A 98 35.96 -12.32 6.10
CA GLY A 98 34.91 -11.32 6.40
C GLY A 98 35.05 -10.79 7.81
N ASP A 99 34.80 -9.48 7.98
CA ASP A 99 34.92 -8.80 9.27
C ASP A 99 33.69 -8.99 10.16
N ASP A 100 32.61 -9.51 9.59
CA ASP A 100 31.32 -9.74 10.24
C ASP A 100 31.38 -10.82 11.34
N ILE A 101 32.35 -11.72 11.28
CA ILE A 101 32.63 -12.73 12.32
C ILE A 101 33.29 -12.15 13.58
N LEU A 102 33.96 -11.01 13.49
CA LEU A 102 34.80 -10.46 14.57
C LEU A 102 34.02 -10.22 15.87
N LYS A 103 32.78 -9.77 15.79
CA LYS A 103 31.94 -9.58 16.98
C LYS A 103 31.67 -10.92 17.67
N ALA A 104 31.45 -11.99 16.92
CA ALA A 104 31.17 -13.30 17.48
C ALA A 104 32.44 -13.96 18.04
N LEU A 105 33.61 -13.71 17.49
CA LEU A 105 34.88 -14.12 18.07
C LEU A 105 35.15 -13.42 19.42
N ASN A 106 34.55 -12.25 19.64
CA ASN A 106 34.58 -11.51 20.90
C ASN A 106 33.40 -11.84 21.84
N GLY A 107 32.74 -12.96 21.65
CA GLY A 107 31.67 -13.45 22.50
C GLY A 107 30.30 -12.78 22.34
N LYS A 108 30.10 -11.98 21.27
CA LYS A 108 28.83 -11.27 21.02
C LYS A 108 28.18 -11.78 19.75
N GLU A 109 26.92 -12.16 19.85
CA GLU A 109 26.15 -12.51 18.64
C GLU A 109 26.13 -11.33 17.66
N ASN A 110 26.15 -11.62 16.37
CA ASN A 110 26.08 -10.63 15.32
C ASN A 110 25.10 -11.04 14.24
N VAL A 111 24.35 -10.06 13.76
CA VAL A 111 23.49 -10.18 12.58
C VAL A 111 24.00 -9.17 11.55
N ALA A 112 24.38 -9.65 10.38
CA ALA A 112 24.89 -8.83 9.29
C ALA A 112 24.11 -9.09 8.01
N ILE A 113 23.86 -8.04 7.25
CA ILE A 113 23.30 -8.12 5.90
C ILE A 113 24.44 -7.77 4.95
N ASN A 114 24.91 -8.74 4.21
CA ASN A 114 25.94 -8.50 3.21
C ASN A 114 25.35 -8.54 1.80
N ARG A 115 25.68 -7.53 1.00
CA ARG A 115 25.39 -7.50 -0.43
C ARG A 115 26.52 -8.25 -1.13
N GLY A 116 26.37 -9.57 -1.27
CA GLY A 116 27.25 -10.34 -2.13
C GLY A 116 27.03 -10.00 -3.61
N PHE A 117 27.99 -10.38 -4.46
CA PHE A 117 27.96 -10.10 -5.90
C PHE A 117 26.72 -10.69 -6.61
N LEU A 118 26.08 -11.73 -6.07
CA LEU A 118 24.95 -12.45 -6.68
C LEU A 118 23.64 -12.32 -5.91
N ALA A 119 23.64 -12.06 -4.58
CA ALA A 119 22.42 -11.94 -3.77
C ALA A 119 22.69 -11.24 -2.43
N GLN A 120 21.63 -10.64 -1.86
CA GLN A 120 21.67 -10.19 -0.47
C GLN A 120 21.53 -11.40 0.46
N ALA A 121 22.51 -11.61 1.33
CA ALA A 121 22.49 -12.66 2.32
C ALA A 121 22.37 -12.08 3.74
N LEU A 122 21.40 -12.59 4.50
CA LEU A 122 21.35 -12.40 5.94
C LEU A 122 22.29 -13.39 6.59
N ARG A 123 23.24 -12.92 7.38
CA ARG A 123 24.22 -13.72 8.09
C ARG A 123 24.05 -13.54 9.59
N VAL A 124 24.01 -14.64 10.31
CA VAL A 124 23.99 -14.62 11.78
C VAL A 124 25.20 -15.38 12.29
N PHE A 125 25.76 -14.88 13.39
CA PHE A 125 26.96 -15.42 14.00
C PHE A 125 26.70 -15.61 15.48
N THR A 126 26.97 -16.82 16.01
CA THR A 126 26.77 -17.17 17.42
C THR A 126 28.05 -17.81 17.96
N PRO A 127 28.60 -17.35 19.09
CA PRO A 127 29.76 -17.96 19.71
C PRO A 127 29.46 -19.36 20.25
N ILE A 128 30.44 -20.26 20.19
CA ILE A 128 30.38 -21.60 20.75
C ILE A 128 31.21 -21.62 22.03
N TYR A 129 30.63 -22.13 23.11
CA TYR A 129 31.29 -22.27 24.39
C TYR A 129 31.46 -23.74 24.78
N ASP A 130 32.56 -24.06 25.44
CA ASP A 130 32.78 -25.37 26.07
C ASP A 130 32.01 -25.48 27.40
N GLU A 131 32.16 -26.64 28.07
CA GLU A 131 31.53 -26.89 29.39
C GLU A 131 32.05 -25.96 30.49
N ASN A 132 33.20 -25.36 30.32
CA ASN A 132 33.81 -24.40 31.25
C ASN A 132 33.48 -22.96 30.90
N HIS A 133 32.50 -22.72 30.02
CA HIS A 133 32.15 -21.39 29.49
C HIS A 133 33.30 -20.64 28.78
N LYS A 134 34.30 -21.35 28.31
CA LYS A 134 35.35 -20.80 27.45
C LYS A 134 34.90 -20.85 26.01
N GLN A 135 35.01 -19.74 25.31
CA GLN A 135 34.70 -19.69 23.88
C GLN A 135 35.70 -20.52 23.07
N ILE A 136 35.20 -21.42 22.23
CA ILE A 136 36.00 -22.36 21.42
C ILE A 136 35.75 -22.17 19.93
N GLY A 137 34.77 -21.41 19.52
CA GLY A 137 34.48 -21.20 18.09
C GLY A 137 33.27 -20.32 17.83
N VAL A 138 32.83 -20.32 16.59
CA VAL A 138 31.65 -19.56 16.13
C VAL A 138 30.88 -20.39 15.10
N VAL A 139 29.54 -20.36 15.21
CA VAL A 139 28.61 -20.82 14.17
C VAL A 139 28.16 -19.62 13.34
N ALA A 140 28.31 -19.69 12.05
CA ALA A 140 27.79 -18.73 11.09
C ALA A 140 26.73 -19.38 10.20
N ILE A 141 25.53 -18.81 10.13
CA ILE A 141 24.45 -19.25 9.25
C ILE A 141 24.13 -18.14 8.26
N GLY A 142 23.99 -18.49 6.99
CA GLY A 142 23.57 -17.60 5.92
C GLY A 142 22.24 -17.99 5.32
N LEU A 143 21.34 -17.00 5.18
CA LEU A 143 20.08 -17.13 4.46
C LEU A 143 20.08 -16.22 3.25
N GLU A 144 19.49 -16.66 2.15
CA GLU A 144 19.31 -15.87 0.95
C GLU A 144 18.04 -15.00 1.09
N LEU A 145 18.21 -13.67 1.10
CA LEU A 145 17.09 -12.73 1.18
C LEU A 145 16.34 -12.58 -0.15
N SER A 146 16.97 -12.92 -1.28
CA SER A 146 16.34 -12.79 -2.60
C SER A 146 15.14 -13.71 -2.78
N ARG A 147 15.15 -14.91 -2.23
CA ARG A 147 14.01 -15.84 -2.27
C ARG A 147 12.81 -15.31 -1.49
N VAL A 148 13.06 -14.67 -0.35
CA VAL A 148 12.00 -14.04 0.44
C VAL A 148 11.41 -12.84 -0.29
N THR A 149 12.26 -12.05 -0.94
CA THR A 149 11.84 -10.89 -1.75
C THR A 149 11.03 -11.32 -2.97
N GLN A 150 11.35 -12.46 -3.58
CA GLN A 150 10.65 -13.00 -4.73
C GLN A 150 9.23 -13.48 -4.36
N GLN A 151 9.08 -14.14 -3.22
CA GLN A 151 7.79 -14.58 -2.69
C GLN A 151 6.89 -13.40 -2.30
N ILE A 152 7.48 -12.33 -1.78
CA ILE A 152 6.78 -11.06 -1.50
C ILE A 152 6.38 -10.37 -2.82
N ASN A 153 7.21 -10.42 -3.84
CA ASN A 153 6.95 -9.79 -5.13
C ASN A 153 5.78 -10.46 -5.87
N ASP A 154 5.67 -11.78 -5.83
CA ASP A 154 4.55 -12.52 -6.42
C ASP A 154 3.23 -12.20 -5.71
N SER A 155 3.26 -12.04 -4.39
CA SER A 155 2.11 -11.58 -3.61
C SER A 155 1.70 -10.13 -3.94
N ARG A 156 2.64 -9.27 -4.29
CA ARG A 156 2.37 -7.87 -4.67
C ARG A 156 1.57 -7.76 -5.96
N TRP A 157 1.89 -8.56 -6.96
CA TRP A 157 1.13 -8.61 -8.21
C TRP A 157 -0.31 -9.06 -7.98
N SER A 158 -0.53 -10.04 -7.12
CA SER A 158 -1.87 -10.48 -6.74
C SER A 158 -2.69 -9.38 -6.07
N ILE A 159 -2.07 -8.61 -5.17
CA ILE A 159 -2.72 -7.47 -4.49
C ILE A 159 -3.04 -6.36 -5.50
N ILE A 160 -2.11 -6.01 -6.38
CA ILE A 160 -2.32 -4.98 -7.41
C ILE A 160 -3.50 -5.37 -8.32
N TRP A 161 -3.54 -6.61 -8.79
CA TRP A 161 -4.63 -7.10 -9.62
C TRP A 161 -5.97 -7.11 -8.90
N SER A 162 -6.02 -7.48 -7.61
CA SER A 162 -7.26 -7.45 -6.82
C SER A 162 -7.78 -6.03 -6.60
N VAL A 163 -6.91 -5.06 -6.34
CA VAL A 163 -7.28 -3.64 -6.20
C VAL A 163 -7.78 -3.09 -7.54
N LEU A 164 -7.08 -3.38 -8.65
CA LEU A 164 -7.47 -2.94 -9.99
C LEU A 164 -8.84 -3.51 -10.38
N PHE A 165 -9.07 -4.79 -10.09
CA PHE A 165 -10.35 -5.45 -10.32
C PHE A 165 -11.48 -4.83 -9.48
N GLY A 166 -11.23 -4.58 -8.19
CA GLY A 166 -12.20 -3.91 -7.32
C GLY A 166 -12.55 -2.50 -7.80
N MET A 167 -11.56 -1.73 -8.27
CA MET A 167 -11.77 -0.40 -8.84
C MET A 167 -12.58 -0.45 -10.14
N LEU A 168 -12.33 -1.43 -11.00
CA LEU A 168 -13.08 -1.64 -12.23
C LEU A 168 -14.55 -1.96 -11.94
N VAL A 169 -14.82 -2.87 -11.01
CA VAL A 169 -16.18 -3.24 -10.58
C VAL A 169 -16.90 -2.04 -9.97
N GLY A 170 -16.20 -1.25 -9.14
CA GLY A 170 -16.75 -0.02 -8.57
C GLY A 170 -17.13 1.02 -9.62
N LEU A 171 -16.28 1.24 -10.63
CA LEU A 171 -16.56 2.15 -11.75
C LEU A 171 -17.80 1.69 -12.56
N ILE A 172 -17.86 0.41 -12.91
CA ILE A 172 -19.01 -0.16 -13.63
C ILE A 172 -20.28 0.00 -12.80
N GLY A 173 -20.24 -0.34 -11.51
CA GLY A 173 -21.37 -0.20 -10.60
C GLY A 173 -21.85 1.26 -10.50
N THR A 174 -20.94 2.20 -10.39
CA THR A 174 -21.28 3.64 -10.36
C THR A 174 -21.91 4.09 -11.68
N CYS A 175 -21.38 3.68 -12.83
CA CYS A 175 -21.95 4.00 -14.14
C CYS A 175 -23.37 3.45 -14.31
N ILE A 176 -23.61 2.22 -13.86
CA ILE A 176 -24.95 1.60 -13.89
C ILE A 176 -25.90 2.37 -12.97
N LEU A 177 -25.47 2.67 -11.75
CA LEU A 177 -26.28 3.41 -10.79
C LEU A 177 -26.67 4.79 -11.32
N VAL A 178 -25.73 5.54 -11.90
CA VAL A 178 -25.99 6.85 -12.51
C VAL A 178 -26.98 6.73 -13.66
N LYS A 179 -26.86 5.72 -14.51
CA LYS A 179 -27.82 5.48 -15.62
C LYS A 179 -29.22 5.13 -15.10
N VAL A 180 -29.32 4.28 -14.08
CA VAL A 180 -30.59 3.91 -13.45
C VAL A 180 -31.23 5.11 -12.77
N LEU A 181 -30.45 5.89 -12.00
CA LEU A 181 -30.94 7.12 -11.36
C LEU A 181 -31.39 8.15 -12.39
N LYS A 182 -30.64 8.37 -13.47
CA LYS A 182 -31.09 9.23 -14.59
C LYS A 182 -32.41 8.74 -15.19
N LYS A 183 -32.56 7.45 -15.38
CA LYS A 183 -33.81 6.87 -15.95
C LYS A 183 -35.00 7.02 -14.98
N ILE A 184 -34.79 6.93 -13.68
CA ILE A 184 -35.86 7.01 -12.67
C ILE A 184 -36.22 8.46 -12.33
N LEU A 185 -35.22 9.34 -12.13
CA LEU A 185 -35.47 10.75 -11.75
C LEU A 185 -35.75 11.66 -12.95
N PHE A 186 -35.14 11.36 -14.11
CA PHE A 186 -35.25 12.17 -15.33
C PHE A 186 -35.77 11.31 -16.47
N GLY A 187 -36.89 10.61 -16.26
CA GLY A 187 -37.65 9.97 -17.33
C GLY A 187 -38.17 10.96 -18.39
N LEU A 188 -37.95 12.26 -18.16
CA LEU A 188 -38.17 13.36 -19.09
C LEU A 188 -36.81 13.81 -19.63
N GLU A 189 -36.58 13.67 -20.91
CA GLU A 189 -35.41 14.28 -21.57
C GLU A 189 -35.43 15.81 -21.33
N PRO A 190 -34.28 16.47 -21.17
CA PRO A 190 -34.21 17.94 -21.03
C PRO A 190 -34.98 18.70 -22.13
N TYR A 191 -35.15 18.06 -23.29
CA TYR A 191 -35.90 18.56 -24.42
C TYR A 191 -37.43 18.63 -24.14
N GLU A 192 -37.99 17.69 -23.41
CA GLU A 192 -39.44 17.69 -23.08
C GLU A 192 -39.79 18.78 -22.07
N ILE A 193 -38.86 19.14 -21.17
CA ILE A 193 -39.05 20.22 -20.20
C ILE A 193 -39.06 21.59 -20.93
N SER A 194 -38.18 21.80 -21.89
CA SER A 194 -38.18 23.05 -22.67
C SER A 194 -39.42 23.18 -23.53
N THR A 195 -39.89 22.09 -24.13
CA THR A 195 -41.11 22.06 -24.98
C THR A 195 -42.39 22.38 -24.13
N LEU A 196 -42.49 21.85 -22.91
CA LEU A 196 -43.60 22.18 -22.01
C LEU A 196 -43.59 23.65 -21.54
N PHE A 197 -42.43 24.23 -21.36
CA PHE A 197 -42.29 25.66 -21.01
C PHE A 197 -42.65 26.52 -22.21
N GLU A 198 -42.20 26.24 -23.42
CA GLU A 198 -42.56 26.97 -24.63
C GLU A 198 -44.05 26.84 -24.95
N GLN A 199 -44.68 25.68 -24.77
CA GLN A 199 -46.12 25.50 -24.97
C GLN A 199 -46.94 26.31 -23.96
N ARG A 200 -46.55 26.36 -22.69
CA ARG A 200 -47.21 27.20 -21.67
C ARG A 200 -47.10 28.68 -22.00
N GLN A 201 -45.94 29.12 -22.45
CA GLN A 201 -45.72 30.51 -22.80
C GLN A 201 -46.52 30.92 -24.07
N ALA A 202 -46.57 30.03 -25.08
CA ALA A 202 -47.34 30.21 -26.28
C ALA A 202 -48.87 30.23 -25.99
N MET A 203 -49.35 29.39 -25.06
CA MET A 203 -50.75 29.44 -24.63
C MET A 203 -51.10 30.78 -23.94
N LEU A 204 -50.27 31.27 -23.03
CA LEU A 204 -50.49 32.52 -22.33
C LEU A 204 -50.48 33.72 -23.30
N GLN A 205 -49.67 33.68 -24.34
CA GLN A 205 -49.59 34.73 -25.34
C GLN A 205 -50.73 34.69 -26.36
N SER A 206 -51.40 33.53 -26.57
CA SER A 206 -52.50 33.36 -27.47
C SER A 206 -53.86 33.85 -26.89
N ILE A 207 -53.91 34.18 -25.58
CA ILE A 207 -55.09 34.71 -24.90
C ILE A 207 -55.22 36.19 -25.26
N LYS A 208 -56.33 36.57 -25.85
CA LYS A 208 -56.63 37.94 -26.24
C LYS A 208 -56.93 38.87 -25.01
N GLU A 209 -57.10 38.29 -23.86
CA GLU A 209 -57.26 39.01 -22.60
C GLU A 209 -55.87 39.28 -21.95
N GLY A 210 -55.71 40.47 -21.40
CA GLY A 210 -54.48 40.84 -20.68
C GLY A 210 -54.32 40.03 -19.40
N VAL A 211 -53.25 39.21 -19.30
CA VAL A 211 -52.92 38.43 -18.09
C VAL A 211 -51.68 39.00 -17.45
N VAL A 212 -51.78 39.36 -16.17
CA VAL A 212 -50.64 39.79 -15.33
C VAL A 212 -50.65 38.91 -14.08
N ALA A 213 -49.51 38.29 -13.81
CA ALA A 213 -49.26 37.56 -12.56
C ALA A 213 -48.31 38.38 -11.68
N VAL A 214 -48.63 38.47 -10.41
CA VAL A 214 -47.81 39.15 -9.38
C VAL A 214 -47.49 38.17 -8.27
N ASP A 215 -46.31 38.34 -7.65
CA ASP A 215 -45.93 37.56 -6.48
C ASP A 215 -46.52 38.16 -5.18
N ASP A 216 -46.27 37.54 -4.06
CA ASP A 216 -46.70 37.95 -2.72
C ASP A 216 -46.04 39.27 -2.27
N ARG A 217 -45.05 39.79 -2.98
CA ARG A 217 -44.42 41.10 -2.76
C ARG A 217 -45.00 42.19 -3.67
N GLY A 218 -45.93 41.84 -4.57
CA GLY A 218 -46.51 42.74 -5.54
C GLY A 218 -45.66 42.96 -6.80
N GLU A 219 -44.63 42.15 -7.01
CA GLU A 219 -43.80 42.25 -8.21
C GLU A 219 -44.42 41.42 -9.38
N VAL A 220 -44.39 42.00 -10.59
CA VAL A 220 -44.93 41.33 -11.77
C VAL A 220 -44.01 40.20 -12.19
N THR A 221 -44.47 38.97 -12.08
CA THR A 221 -43.74 37.79 -12.45
C THR A 221 -44.01 37.30 -13.88
N LEU A 222 -45.19 37.65 -14.44
CA LEU A 222 -45.57 37.30 -15.80
C LEU A 222 -46.57 38.37 -16.32
N ILE A 223 -46.38 38.75 -17.57
CA ILE A 223 -47.26 39.60 -18.33
C ILE A 223 -47.33 39.12 -19.78
N ASN A 224 -48.55 38.95 -20.33
CA ASN A 224 -48.70 38.55 -21.73
C ASN A 224 -48.76 39.76 -22.67
N ASP A 225 -48.62 39.55 -23.97
CA ASP A 225 -48.56 40.63 -24.96
C ASP A 225 -49.81 41.50 -24.99
N ALA A 226 -51.01 40.90 -24.80
CA ALA A 226 -52.26 41.61 -24.71
C ALA A 226 -52.32 42.56 -23.49
N ALA A 227 -51.80 42.16 -22.34
CA ALA A 227 -51.70 43.03 -21.18
C ALA A 227 -50.65 44.14 -21.37
N GLN A 228 -49.55 43.85 -22.07
CA GLN A 228 -48.56 44.89 -22.40
C GLN A 228 -49.14 45.98 -23.31
N GLU A 229 -49.96 45.58 -24.28
CA GLU A 229 -50.62 46.48 -25.21
C GLU A 229 -51.71 47.32 -24.46
N LEU A 230 -52.55 46.67 -23.64
CA LEU A 230 -53.64 47.34 -22.88
C LEU A 230 -53.07 48.32 -21.86
N LEU A 231 -52.00 47.99 -21.19
CA LEU A 231 -51.38 48.84 -20.15
C LEU A 231 -50.36 49.82 -20.71
N ASN A 232 -50.11 49.81 -22.02
CA ASN A 232 -49.03 50.56 -22.67
C ASN A 232 -47.68 50.33 -21.96
N TYR A 233 -47.50 49.11 -21.43
CA TYR A 233 -46.39 48.70 -20.62
C TYR A 233 -45.19 48.40 -21.53
N ARG A 234 -44.29 49.34 -21.69
CA ARG A 234 -42.97 49.05 -22.24
C ARG A 234 -42.08 48.62 -21.08
N LYS A 235 -41.59 47.41 -21.18
CA LYS A 235 -40.53 46.91 -20.29
C LYS A 235 -39.30 47.80 -20.43
N SER A 236 -39.30 48.96 -19.70
CA SER A 236 -38.11 49.75 -19.55
C SER A 236 -37.21 49.04 -18.51
N GLN A 237 -35.91 49.11 -18.71
CA GLN A 237 -34.89 48.44 -17.84
C GLN A 237 -34.83 48.98 -16.39
N ASP A 238 -35.80 49.88 -15.99
CA ASP A 238 -35.83 50.46 -14.66
C ASP A 238 -37.00 49.88 -13.84
N ASP A 239 -36.69 49.01 -12.90
CA ASP A 239 -37.61 48.40 -11.93
C ASP A 239 -38.37 49.41 -11.07
N GLU A 240 -38.02 50.68 -11.12
CA GLU A 240 -38.58 51.74 -10.28
C GLU A 240 -39.98 52.22 -10.69
N LYS A 241 -40.45 51.95 -11.92
CA LYS A 241 -41.79 52.37 -12.38
C LYS A 241 -42.92 51.38 -12.06
N LEU A 242 -42.55 50.11 -11.73
CA LEU A 242 -43.56 49.10 -11.42
C LEU A 242 -44.17 49.26 -10.01
N SER A 243 -43.41 49.79 -9.07
CA SER A 243 -43.90 50.08 -7.72
C SER A 243 -45.00 51.16 -7.70
N THR A 244 -44.98 52.11 -8.64
CA THR A 244 -45.98 53.17 -8.76
C THR A 244 -47.29 52.65 -9.34
N LEU A 245 -47.29 51.67 -10.22
CA LEU A 245 -48.51 51.02 -10.74
C LEU A 245 -49.20 50.14 -9.71
N SER A 246 -48.42 49.39 -8.90
CA SER A 246 -48.99 48.58 -7.81
C SER A 246 -49.73 49.42 -6.75
N HIS A 247 -49.24 50.62 -6.47
CA HIS A 247 -49.89 51.55 -5.55
C HIS A 247 -51.25 52.13 -6.09
N SER A 248 -51.38 52.23 -7.42
CA SER A 248 -52.62 52.72 -8.07
C SER A 248 -53.81 51.74 -7.96
N TRP A 249 -53.53 50.46 -7.82
CA TRP A 249 -54.50 49.37 -7.75
C TRP A 249 -55.00 49.08 -6.29
N SER A 250 -54.28 49.54 -5.30
CA SER A 250 -54.64 49.33 -3.88
C SER A 250 -55.68 50.28 -3.38
N GLN A 251 -56.20 51.21 -4.21
CA GLN A 251 -57.22 52.24 -3.82
C GLN A 251 -58.59 52.07 -4.50
N VAL A 252 -58.81 50.92 -5.20
CA VAL A 252 -60.13 50.51 -5.70
C VAL A 252 -60.60 49.26 -4.95
#